data_17135469cc84f0d166211aee733a3278
#
_entry.id   17135469cc84f0d166211aee733a3278
#
_cell.length_a   1.000
_cell.length_b   1.000
_cell.length_c   1.000
_cell.angle_alpha   90.00
_cell.angle_beta   90.00
_cell.angle_gamma   90.00
#
_symmetry.space_group_name_H-M   'P 1'
#
loop_
_entity.id
_entity.type
_entity.pdbx_description
1 polymer ?
#
loop_
_entity_poly.entity_id
_entity_poly.type
_entity_poly.pdbx_seq_one_letter_code
_entity_poly.pdbx_strand_id
1 'polypeptide(L)'
;MFESIWRDIRQSFAQGNMLSRLIIINLAVYVAVNLVWVVARITSGYGDVTWYHNFVHFFCVSSDWTHNLLHPWAIITSAFLHEGLWHILWNMLYLYWFGRILGDFLGDRRILPIYMLGAVFSAVVYFLSANLLEYGGGGVHYALGASGAVMAIVAATGFLAPEYEMRLLLIGPVKLKFIVLFLLLIDII
;
A
#
# COMPACT_ATOMS: atom_id res chain seq x y z
N MET A 1 -21.93 21.50 -0.24
CA MET A 1 -20.61 21.05 0.23
C MET A 1 -20.36 19.57 -0.07
N PHE A 2 -21.19 18.59 0.37
CA PHE A 2 -20.98 17.17 0.03
C PHE A 2 -21.08 16.88 -1.47
N GLU A 3 -22.03 17.46 -2.18
CA GLU A 3 -22.17 17.28 -3.62
C GLU A 3 -21.00 17.83 -4.44
N SER A 4 -20.40 18.97 -3.99
CA SER A 4 -19.20 19.50 -4.63
C SER A 4 -18.01 18.58 -4.44
N ILE A 5 -17.77 18.11 -3.21
CA ILE A 5 -16.68 17.17 -2.89
C ILE A 5 -16.85 15.87 -3.68
N TRP A 6 -18.06 15.32 -3.72
CA TRP A 6 -18.35 14.09 -4.48
C TRP A 6 -18.12 14.25 -5.98
N ARG A 7 -18.52 15.39 -6.53
CA ARG A 7 -18.28 15.73 -7.94
C ARG A 7 -16.79 15.87 -8.23
N ASP A 8 -16.02 16.52 -7.36
CA ASP A 8 -14.59 16.73 -7.54
C ASP A 8 -13.82 15.40 -7.46
N ILE A 9 -14.18 14.51 -6.52
CA ILE A 9 -13.63 13.14 -6.44
C ILE A 9 -13.95 12.36 -7.72
N ARG A 10 -15.21 12.38 -8.17
CA ARG A 10 -15.64 11.69 -9.39
C ARG A 10 -14.92 12.22 -10.63
N GLN A 11 -14.74 13.53 -10.72
CA GLN A 11 -14.03 14.16 -11.82
C GLN A 11 -12.54 13.82 -11.79
N SER A 12 -11.91 13.87 -10.62
CA SER A 12 -10.52 13.47 -10.42
C SER A 12 -10.29 11.99 -10.74
N PHE A 13 -11.24 11.11 -10.41
CA PHE A 13 -11.18 9.70 -10.75
C PHE A 13 -11.39 9.46 -12.25
N ALA A 14 -12.34 10.14 -12.88
CA ALA A 14 -12.68 9.95 -14.29
C ALA A 14 -11.64 10.56 -15.24
N GLN A 15 -11.13 11.75 -14.91
CA GLN A 15 -10.18 12.51 -15.71
C GLN A 15 -8.74 12.42 -15.21
N GLY A 16 -8.55 11.91 -13.99
CA GLY A 16 -7.24 11.72 -13.36
C GLY A 16 -6.41 10.63 -14.04
N ASN A 17 -5.12 10.75 -13.88
CA ASN A 17 -4.17 9.73 -14.28
C ASN A 17 -4.26 8.48 -13.36
N MET A 18 -3.60 7.40 -13.73
CA MET A 18 -3.61 6.13 -12.98
C MET A 18 -3.09 6.29 -11.55
N LEU A 19 -2.10 7.16 -11.37
CA LEU A 19 -1.56 7.50 -10.04
C LEU A 19 -2.64 8.06 -9.12
N SER A 20 -3.39 9.06 -9.57
CA SER A 20 -4.50 9.64 -8.79
C SER A 20 -5.57 8.61 -8.46
N ARG A 21 -5.90 7.73 -9.42
CA ARG A 21 -6.88 6.64 -9.21
C ARG A 21 -6.43 5.67 -8.13
N LEU A 22 -5.16 5.25 -8.15
CA LEU A 22 -4.61 4.36 -7.12
C LEU A 22 -4.65 5.00 -5.73
N ILE A 23 -4.29 6.27 -5.62
CA ILE A 23 -4.36 7.00 -4.34
C ILE A 23 -5.82 7.07 -3.85
N ILE A 24 -6.77 7.45 -4.72
CA ILE A 24 -8.19 7.52 -4.35
C ILE A 24 -8.73 6.15 -3.91
N ILE A 25 -8.37 5.06 -4.61
CA ILE A 25 -8.80 3.70 -4.24
C ILE A 25 -8.26 3.33 -2.85
N ASN A 26 -6.97 3.55 -2.58
CA ASN A 26 -6.38 3.27 -1.27
C ASN A 26 -7.06 4.06 -0.15
N LEU A 27 -7.30 5.37 -0.36
CA LEU A 27 -8.00 6.22 0.60
C LEU A 27 -9.45 5.76 0.81
N ALA A 28 -10.16 5.40 -0.26
CA ALA A 28 -11.54 4.92 -0.17
C ALA A 28 -11.64 3.59 0.60
N VAL A 29 -10.73 2.63 0.34
CA VAL A 29 -10.65 1.37 1.07
C VAL A 29 -10.33 1.63 2.55
N TYR A 30 -9.37 2.50 2.84
CA TYR A 30 -9.02 2.87 4.22
C TYR A 30 -10.23 3.44 4.97
N VAL A 31 -10.94 4.39 4.38
CA VAL A 31 -12.15 4.96 4.99
C VAL A 31 -13.23 3.88 5.19
N ALA A 32 -13.48 3.03 4.19
CA ALA A 32 -14.48 1.97 4.30
C ALA A 32 -14.17 0.98 5.42
N VAL A 33 -12.91 0.51 5.53
CA VAL A 33 -12.48 -0.43 6.59
C VAL A 33 -12.57 0.23 7.98
N ASN A 34 -12.18 1.52 8.10
CA ASN A 34 -12.32 2.24 9.37
C ASN A 34 -13.79 2.48 9.75
N LEU A 35 -14.69 2.69 8.80
CA LEU A 35 -16.14 2.76 9.08
C LEU A 35 -16.66 1.43 9.65
N VAL A 36 -16.23 0.30 9.06
CA VAL A 36 -16.56 -1.04 9.60
C VAL A 36 -16.02 -1.20 11.01
N TRP A 37 -14.78 -0.73 11.28
CA TRP A 37 -14.20 -0.76 12.62
C TRP A 37 -15.02 0.07 13.63
N VAL A 38 -15.44 1.29 13.25
CA VAL A 38 -16.28 2.14 14.11
C VAL A 38 -17.61 1.44 14.43
N VAL A 39 -18.26 0.84 13.42
CA VAL A 39 -19.49 0.07 13.62
C VAL A 39 -19.23 -1.11 14.57
N ALA A 40 -18.13 -1.85 14.36
CA ALA A 40 -17.75 -2.96 15.23
C ALA A 40 -17.61 -2.53 16.70
N ARG A 41 -16.92 -1.41 16.93
CA ARG A 41 -16.72 -0.86 18.29
C ARG A 41 -18.02 -0.42 18.96
N ILE A 42 -18.91 0.23 18.22
CA ILE A 42 -20.21 0.68 18.73
C ILE A 42 -21.11 -0.52 19.06
N THR A 43 -21.20 -1.48 18.14
CA THR A 43 -22.11 -2.66 18.31
C THR A 43 -21.64 -3.63 19.38
N SER A 44 -20.32 -3.74 19.61
CA SER A 44 -19.76 -4.57 20.69
C SER A 44 -19.77 -3.91 22.06
N GLY A 45 -20.26 -2.67 22.19
CA GLY A 45 -20.20 -1.91 23.44
C GLY A 45 -18.75 -1.71 23.95
N TYR A 46 -17.81 -1.55 23.03
CA TYR A 46 -16.36 -1.52 23.27
C TYR A 46 -15.75 -2.84 23.79
N GLY A 47 -16.50 -3.92 23.69
CA GLY A 47 -16.04 -5.28 24.02
C GLY A 47 -15.27 -5.95 22.86
N ASP A 48 -15.52 -7.25 22.69
CA ASP A 48 -14.84 -8.07 21.68
C ASP A 48 -15.20 -7.66 20.25
N VAL A 49 -14.16 -7.45 19.44
CA VAL A 49 -14.23 -7.10 18.01
C VAL A 49 -13.59 -8.17 17.12
N THR A 50 -13.50 -9.42 17.60
CA THR A 50 -12.89 -10.54 16.87
C THR A 50 -13.49 -10.71 15.48
N TRP A 51 -14.78 -10.48 15.30
CA TRP A 51 -15.41 -10.54 13.98
C TRP A 51 -14.84 -9.51 12.98
N TYR A 52 -14.46 -8.30 13.46
CA TYR A 52 -13.81 -7.29 12.63
C TYR A 52 -12.41 -7.74 12.21
N HIS A 53 -11.62 -8.32 13.13
CA HIS A 53 -10.31 -8.86 12.78
C HIS A 53 -10.44 -9.98 11.74
N ASN A 54 -11.40 -10.90 11.91
CA ASN A 54 -11.68 -11.95 10.92
C ASN A 54 -12.09 -11.37 9.57
N PHE A 55 -12.90 -10.31 9.56
CA PHE A 55 -13.27 -9.59 8.34
C PHE A 55 -12.05 -8.99 7.64
N VAL A 56 -11.13 -8.35 8.36
CA VAL A 56 -9.90 -7.79 7.78
C VAL A 56 -8.98 -8.92 7.29
N HIS A 57 -8.79 -9.96 8.10
CA HIS A 57 -7.94 -11.10 7.75
C HIS A 57 -8.40 -11.82 6.48
N PHE A 58 -9.70 -11.84 6.18
CA PHE A 58 -10.24 -12.40 4.94
C PHE A 58 -9.65 -11.74 3.67
N PHE A 59 -9.13 -10.51 3.78
CA PHE A 59 -8.50 -9.76 2.70
C PHE A 59 -6.97 -9.67 2.83
N CYS A 60 -6.36 -10.23 3.88
CA CYS A 60 -4.94 -10.19 4.16
C CYS A 60 -4.21 -11.43 3.68
N VAL A 61 -2.97 -11.28 3.24
CA VAL A 61 -2.07 -12.41 3.03
C VAL A 61 -1.68 -12.99 4.39
N SER A 62 -1.65 -14.31 4.48
CA SER A 62 -1.33 -15.05 5.72
C SER A 62 -0.01 -15.80 5.58
N SER A 63 0.63 -16.09 6.72
CA SER A 63 1.70 -17.09 6.79
C SER A 63 1.17 -18.51 6.61
N ASP A 64 -0.13 -18.77 6.86
CA ASP A 64 -0.77 -20.06 6.63
C ASP A 64 -1.09 -20.25 5.13
N TRP A 65 -0.53 -21.31 4.55
CA TRP A 65 -0.74 -21.67 3.15
C TRP A 65 -2.20 -22.04 2.85
N THR A 66 -2.92 -22.67 3.79
CA THR A 66 -4.33 -23.03 3.65
C THR A 66 -5.20 -21.79 3.50
N HIS A 67 -4.93 -20.77 4.32
CA HIS A 67 -5.61 -19.48 4.21
C HIS A 67 -5.44 -18.87 2.82
N ASN A 68 -4.21 -18.80 2.31
CA ASN A 68 -3.92 -18.18 1.01
C ASN A 68 -4.53 -18.97 -0.17
N LEU A 69 -4.63 -20.30 -0.07
CA LEU A 69 -5.31 -21.11 -1.08
C LEU A 69 -6.83 -20.89 -1.10
N LEU A 70 -7.44 -20.70 0.07
CA LEU A 70 -8.88 -20.44 0.19
C LEU A 70 -9.25 -18.98 -0.10
N HIS A 71 -8.28 -18.04 0.03
CA HIS A 71 -8.47 -16.61 -0.17
C HIS A 71 -7.47 -16.04 -1.20
N PRO A 72 -7.43 -16.55 -2.45
CA PRO A 72 -6.41 -16.15 -3.43
C PRO A 72 -6.44 -14.65 -3.79
N TRP A 73 -7.58 -13.99 -3.60
CA TRP A 73 -7.70 -12.53 -3.74
C TRP A 73 -6.84 -11.74 -2.75
N ALA A 74 -6.50 -12.34 -1.58
CA ALA A 74 -5.72 -11.69 -0.53
C ALA A 74 -4.36 -11.19 -1.04
N ILE A 75 -3.76 -11.87 -2.02
CA ILE A 75 -2.51 -11.45 -2.68
C ILE A 75 -2.63 -10.03 -3.25
N ILE A 76 -3.79 -9.67 -3.75
CA ILE A 76 -4.05 -8.36 -4.34
C ILE A 76 -4.69 -7.40 -3.34
N THR A 77 -5.70 -7.87 -2.60
CA THR A 77 -6.50 -7.00 -1.72
C THR A 77 -5.70 -6.48 -0.53
N SER A 78 -4.75 -7.26 -0.01
CA SER A 78 -3.85 -6.84 1.06
C SER A 78 -3.09 -5.55 0.74
N ALA A 79 -2.73 -5.33 -0.53
CA ALA A 79 -2.00 -4.13 -0.98
C ALA A 79 -2.84 -2.84 -0.96
N PHE A 80 -4.13 -2.90 -0.61
CA PHE A 80 -5.00 -1.74 -0.47
C PHE A 80 -5.45 -1.51 0.98
N LEU A 81 -5.14 -2.42 1.89
CA LEU A 81 -5.46 -2.31 3.31
C LEU A 81 -4.38 -1.53 4.07
N HIS A 82 -4.78 -0.80 5.10
CA HIS A 82 -3.85 -0.06 5.95
C HIS A 82 -4.33 -0.08 7.40
N GLU A 83 -3.43 -0.37 8.34
CA GLU A 83 -3.74 -0.46 9.77
C GLU A 83 -3.97 0.91 10.42
N GLY A 84 -3.29 1.96 9.96
CA GLY A 84 -3.35 3.25 10.61
C GLY A 84 -3.11 4.44 9.70
N LEU A 85 -3.43 5.62 10.24
CA LEU A 85 -3.34 6.89 9.51
C LEU A 85 -1.91 7.17 9.00
N TRP A 86 -0.90 6.96 9.83
CA TRP A 86 0.50 7.19 9.43
C TRP A 86 0.96 6.21 8.36
N HIS A 87 0.50 4.95 8.45
CA HIS A 87 0.81 3.92 7.47
C HIS A 87 0.28 4.31 6.07
N ILE A 88 -1.00 4.68 5.95
CA ILE A 88 -1.53 5.12 4.65
C ILE A 88 -0.93 6.44 4.19
N LEU A 89 -0.70 7.39 5.10
CA LEU A 89 -0.15 8.71 4.75
C LEU A 89 1.21 8.57 4.05
N TRP A 90 2.15 7.81 4.64
CA TRP A 90 3.47 7.63 4.05
C TRP A 90 3.43 6.83 2.75
N ASN A 91 2.60 5.78 2.67
CA ASN A 91 2.42 5.03 1.41
C ASN A 91 1.90 5.93 0.29
N MET A 92 0.88 6.74 0.55
CA MET A 92 0.31 7.63 -0.48
C MET A 92 1.28 8.75 -0.85
N LEU A 93 2.07 9.25 0.09
CA LEU A 93 3.07 10.28 -0.16
C LEU A 93 4.20 9.75 -1.06
N TYR A 94 4.73 8.56 -0.77
CA TYR A 94 5.74 7.92 -1.62
C TYR A 94 5.17 7.55 -2.99
N LEU A 95 3.96 6.97 -3.02
CA LEU A 95 3.28 6.67 -4.27
C LEU A 95 3.10 7.93 -5.13
N TYR A 96 2.72 9.06 -4.54
CA TYR A 96 2.57 10.33 -5.24
C TYR A 96 3.90 10.85 -5.78
N TRP A 97 4.94 10.94 -4.95
CA TRP A 97 6.23 11.52 -5.37
C TRP A 97 6.92 10.66 -6.43
N PHE A 98 7.10 9.38 -6.14
CA PHE A 98 7.83 8.48 -7.03
C PHE A 98 6.98 8.03 -8.22
N GLY A 99 5.68 7.83 -8.03
CA GLY A 99 4.75 7.49 -9.11
C GLY A 99 4.62 8.61 -10.14
N ARG A 100 4.71 9.88 -9.72
CA ARG A 100 4.74 11.02 -10.64
C ARG A 100 6.00 10.99 -11.50
N ILE A 101 7.18 10.86 -10.89
CA ILE A 101 8.44 10.77 -11.60
C ILE A 101 8.42 9.56 -12.56
N LEU A 102 7.99 8.39 -12.07
CA LEU A 102 7.88 7.19 -12.89
C LEU A 102 6.94 7.39 -14.10
N GLY A 103 5.81 8.07 -13.88
CA GLY A 103 4.85 8.41 -14.93
C GLY A 103 5.42 9.32 -15.99
N ASP A 104 6.28 10.29 -15.60
CA ASP A 104 6.96 11.18 -16.53
C ASP A 104 7.96 10.42 -17.43
N PHE A 105 8.59 9.34 -16.94
CA PHE A 105 9.56 8.52 -17.70
C PHE A 105 8.90 7.40 -18.51
N LEU A 106 7.95 6.66 -17.94
CA LEU A 106 7.37 5.46 -18.54
C LEU A 106 5.94 5.65 -19.07
N GLY A 107 5.31 6.79 -18.77
CA GLY A 107 3.91 7.04 -19.02
C GLY A 107 2.97 6.42 -17.98
N ASP A 108 1.84 7.06 -17.79
CA ASP A 108 0.83 6.74 -16.76
C ASP A 108 0.35 5.28 -16.79
N ARG A 109 0.24 4.69 -17.98
CA ARG A 109 -0.25 3.30 -18.16
C ARG A 109 0.64 2.24 -17.51
N ARG A 110 1.89 2.56 -17.17
CA ARG A 110 2.84 1.63 -16.55
C ARG A 110 2.77 1.61 -15.03
N ILE A 111 2.17 2.60 -14.40
CA ILE A 111 2.07 2.73 -12.94
C ILE A 111 1.30 1.54 -12.35
N LEU A 112 0.10 1.26 -12.85
CA LEU A 112 -0.72 0.15 -12.33
C LEU A 112 -0.04 -1.22 -12.46
N PRO A 113 0.49 -1.63 -13.64
CA PRO A 113 1.20 -2.89 -13.75
C PRO A 113 2.37 -3.04 -12.76
N ILE A 114 3.18 -1.99 -12.56
CA ILE A 114 4.31 -2.03 -11.64
C ILE A 114 3.83 -2.14 -10.19
N TYR A 115 2.80 -1.36 -9.81
CA TYR A 115 2.16 -1.44 -8.50
C TYR A 115 1.63 -2.87 -8.23
N MET A 116 0.90 -3.46 -9.17
CA MET A 116 0.31 -4.80 -9.02
C MET A 116 1.36 -5.90 -8.97
N LEU A 117 2.40 -5.82 -9.80
CA LEU A 117 3.53 -6.76 -9.75
C LEU A 117 4.28 -6.64 -8.42
N GLY A 118 4.47 -5.41 -7.91
CA GLY A 118 5.05 -5.19 -6.59
C GLY A 118 4.20 -5.80 -5.47
N ALA A 119 2.87 -5.64 -5.53
CA ALA A 119 1.94 -6.26 -4.58
C ALA A 119 2.06 -7.79 -4.56
N VAL A 120 2.04 -8.42 -5.74
CA VAL A 120 2.19 -9.88 -5.87
C VAL A 120 3.55 -10.34 -5.35
N PHE A 121 4.62 -9.66 -5.79
CA PHE A 121 5.98 -10.02 -5.38
C PHE A 121 6.17 -9.91 -3.86
N SER A 122 5.71 -8.81 -3.26
CA SER A 122 5.82 -8.62 -1.81
C SER A 122 4.99 -9.64 -1.01
N ALA A 123 3.80 -10.01 -1.50
CA ALA A 123 2.98 -11.06 -0.90
C ALA A 123 3.70 -12.42 -0.90
N VAL A 124 4.36 -12.78 -2.03
CA VAL A 124 5.16 -14.00 -2.15
C VAL A 124 6.38 -13.95 -1.22
N VAL A 125 7.11 -12.83 -1.21
CA VAL A 125 8.28 -12.66 -0.32
C VAL A 125 7.86 -12.76 1.14
N TYR A 126 6.77 -12.09 1.54
CA TYR A 126 6.23 -12.20 2.89
C TYR A 126 5.90 -13.65 3.26
N PHE A 127 5.16 -14.35 2.40
CA PHE A 127 4.80 -15.75 2.64
C PHE A 127 6.03 -16.65 2.80
N LEU A 128 7.02 -16.50 1.93
CA LEU A 128 8.25 -17.27 1.99
C LEU A 128 9.07 -16.92 3.24
N SER A 129 9.25 -15.66 3.56
CA SER A 129 10.02 -15.22 4.73
C SER A 129 9.34 -15.67 6.04
N ALA A 130 8.02 -15.54 6.13
CA ALA A 130 7.27 -15.97 7.30
C ALA A 130 7.38 -17.47 7.59
N ASN A 131 7.51 -18.29 6.52
CA ASN A 131 7.63 -19.75 6.66
C ASN A 131 9.08 -20.24 6.77
N LEU A 132 10.05 -19.53 6.18
CA LEU A 132 11.46 -19.94 6.21
C LEU A 132 12.20 -19.41 7.44
N LEU A 133 11.80 -18.24 7.96
CA LEU A 133 12.49 -17.57 9.06
C LEU A 133 11.80 -17.77 10.41
N GLU A 134 10.75 -18.61 10.48
CA GLU A 134 9.97 -18.90 11.71
C GLU A 134 9.59 -17.63 12.49
N TYR A 135 9.11 -16.61 11.79
CA TYR A 135 8.70 -15.34 12.40
C TYR A 135 7.67 -15.58 13.52
N GLY A 136 8.02 -15.16 14.74
CA GLY A 136 7.04 -14.97 15.81
C GLY A 136 6.60 -16.20 16.61
N GLY A 137 7.38 -17.28 16.68
CA GLY A 137 7.12 -18.34 17.67
C GLY A 137 5.92 -19.25 17.38
N GLY A 138 5.57 -19.51 16.12
CA GLY A 138 4.63 -20.57 15.72
C GLY A 138 3.16 -20.15 15.62
N GLY A 139 2.84 -18.84 15.57
CA GLY A 139 1.49 -18.33 15.31
C GLY A 139 1.21 -18.06 13.82
N VAL A 140 -0.08 -17.92 13.47
CA VAL A 140 -0.49 -17.43 12.15
C VAL A 140 -0.38 -15.91 12.15
N HIS A 141 0.37 -15.38 11.19
CA HIS A 141 0.57 -13.94 11.00
C HIS A 141 -0.09 -13.49 9.70
N TYR A 142 -0.51 -12.23 9.68
CA TYR A 142 -1.15 -11.63 8.52
C TYR A 142 -0.38 -10.38 8.08
N ALA A 143 -0.26 -10.18 6.77
CA ALA A 143 0.33 -8.99 6.19
C ALA A 143 -0.72 -8.21 5.40
N LEU A 144 -0.65 -6.90 5.55
CA LEU A 144 -1.44 -5.94 4.79
C LEU A 144 -0.65 -4.63 4.61
N GLY A 145 -0.94 -3.91 3.56
CA GLY A 145 -0.32 -2.62 3.27
C GLY A 145 0.11 -2.49 1.81
N ALA A 146 0.05 -1.26 1.33
CA ALA A 146 0.55 -0.91 0.00
C ALA A 146 2.09 -0.88 -0.07
N SER A 147 2.82 -1.03 1.04
CA SER A 147 4.27 -0.75 1.12
C SER A 147 5.07 -1.50 0.05
N GLY A 148 4.86 -2.81 -0.11
CA GLY A 148 5.57 -3.59 -1.13
C GLY A 148 5.29 -3.13 -2.57
N ALA A 149 4.04 -2.76 -2.88
CA ALA A 149 3.66 -2.21 -4.18
C ALA A 149 4.25 -0.81 -4.38
N VAL A 150 4.25 0.02 -3.34
CA VAL A 150 4.84 1.37 -3.35
C VAL A 150 6.35 1.29 -3.47
N MET A 151 7.02 0.38 -2.75
CA MET A 151 8.47 0.17 -2.85
C MET A 151 8.90 -0.33 -4.23
N ALA A 152 8.06 -1.09 -4.94
CA ALA A 152 8.31 -1.44 -6.33
C ALA A 152 8.33 -0.19 -7.24
N ILE A 153 7.40 0.76 -7.02
CA ILE A 153 7.40 2.07 -7.71
C ILE A 153 8.65 2.87 -7.36
N VAL A 154 9.01 2.94 -6.07
CA VAL A 154 10.22 3.64 -5.58
C VAL A 154 11.48 3.06 -6.23
N ALA A 155 11.64 1.74 -6.19
CA ALA A 155 12.79 1.04 -6.76
C ALA A 155 12.89 1.23 -8.28
N ALA A 156 11.75 1.06 -9.01
CA ALA A 156 11.69 1.29 -10.45
C ALA A 156 12.11 2.72 -10.82
N THR A 157 11.64 3.71 -10.06
CA THR A 157 11.96 5.12 -10.28
C THR A 157 13.45 5.38 -10.05
N GLY A 158 14.03 4.84 -8.97
CA GLY A 158 15.47 4.99 -8.68
C GLY A 158 16.37 4.31 -9.70
N PHE A 159 15.91 3.18 -10.27
CA PHE A 159 16.63 2.48 -11.33
C PHE A 159 16.60 3.25 -12.65
N LEU A 160 15.47 3.84 -13.01
CA LEU A 160 15.28 4.56 -14.27
C LEU A 160 15.91 5.94 -14.29
N ALA A 161 15.87 6.64 -13.16
CA ALA A 161 16.30 8.03 -13.05
C ALA A 161 17.26 8.27 -11.87
N PRO A 162 18.39 7.53 -11.74
CA PRO A 162 19.25 7.58 -10.56
C PRO A 162 19.88 8.95 -10.30
N GLU A 163 20.11 9.73 -11.34
CA GLU A 163 20.71 11.07 -11.28
C GLU A 163 19.67 12.21 -11.17
N TYR A 164 18.36 11.86 -11.19
CA TYR A 164 17.31 12.84 -11.00
C TYR A 164 17.42 13.48 -9.60
N GLU A 165 17.36 14.82 -9.54
CA GLU A 165 17.45 15.56 -8.28
C GLU A 165 16.07 15.88 -7.73
N MET A 166 15.76 15.33 -6.55
CA MET A 166 14.57 15.70 -5.78
C MET A 166 14.95 16.75 -4.73
N ARG A 167 14.24 17.86 -4.68
CA ARG A 167 14.45 18.89 -3.65
C ARG A 167 13.73 18.50 -2.36
N LEU A 168 14.52 18.15 -1.35
CA LEU A 168 14.04 17.92 0.01
C LEU A 168 14.02 19.25 0.79
N LEU A 169 12.95 19.47 1.57
CA LEU A 169 12.66 20.76 2.21
C LEU A 169 13.81 21.28 3.10
N LEU A 170 14.49 20.39 3.84
CA LEU A 170 15.53 20.78 4.82
C LEU A 170 16.96 20.51 4.34
N ILE A 171 17.15 19.69 3.29
CA ILE A 171 18.46 19.19 2.86
C ILE A 171 18.87 19.82 1.52
N GLY A 172 17.88 20.25 0.72
CA GLY A 172 18.11 20.72 -0.64
C GLY A 172 18.03 19.63 -1.70
N PRO A 173 18.72 19.78 -2.86
CA PRO A 173 18.67 18.81 -3.95
C PRO A 173 19.48 17.56 -3.58
N VAL A 174 18.82 16.39 -3.65
CA VAL A 174 19.43 15.08 -3.41
C VAL A 174 19.13 14.17 -4.60
N LYS A 175 20.14 13.46 -5.09
CA LYS A 175 19.96 12.50 -6.18
C LYS A 175 19.10 11.34 -5.75
N LEU A 176 18.19 10.94 -6.63
CA LEU A 176 17.16 9.94 -6.36
C LEU A 176 17.73 8.60 -5.90
N LYS A 177 18.86 8.16 -6.46
CA LYS A 177 19.53 6.93 -6.05
C LYS A 177 19.83 6.86 -4.55
N PHE A 178 20.19 7.97 -3.91
CA PHE A 178 20.48 8.00 -2.47
C PHE A 178 19.19 7.95 -1.64
N ILE A 179 18.15 8.64 -2.09
CA ILE A 179 16.84 8.61 -1.43
C ILE A 179 16.25 7.20 -1.51
N VAL A 180 16.27 6.59 -2.69
CA VAL A 180 15.74 5.24 -2.90
C VAL A 180 16.50 4.20 -2.10
N LEU A 181 17.85 4.26 -2.10
CA LEU A 181 18.68 3.36 -1.29
C LEU A 181 18.35 3.47 0.20
N PHE A 182 18.20 4.69 0.70
CA PHE A 182 17.85 4.95 2.09
C PHE A 182 16.45 4.39 2.43
N LEU A 183 15.46 4.61 1.57
CA LEU A 183 14.09 4.09 1.78
C LEU A 183 14.05 2.56 1.76
N LEU A 184 14.74 1.92 0.81
CA LEU A 184 14.80 0.46 0.74
C LEU A 184 15.52 -0.16 1.95
N LEU A 185 16.54 0.50 2.50
CA LEU A 185 17.21 0.02 3.71
C LEU A 185 16.35 0.14 4.95
N ILE A 186 15.53 1.20 5.08
CA ILE A 186 14.61 1.36 6.21
C ILE A 186 13.44 0.36 6.13
N ASP A 187 12.97 0.03 4.93
CA ASP A 187 11.85 -0.91 4.75
C ASP A 187 12.22 -2.37 5.13
N ILE A 188 13.51 -2.68 5.20
CA ILE A 188 14.04 -4.00 5.58
C ILE A 188 14.19 -4.14 7.12
N ILE A 189 14.30 -3.03 7.86
CA ILE A 189 14.52 -3.01 9.33
C ILE A 189 13.17 -3.00 10.06
#